data_b0c70ef773c235fb39e7371cbaff7022
#
_entry.id   b0c70ef773c235fb39e7371cbaff7022
#
_cell.length_a   1.000
_cell.length_b   1.000
_cell.length_c   1.000
_cell.angle_alpha   90.00
_cell.angle_beta   90.00
_cell.angle_gamma   90.00
#
_symmetry.space_group_name_H-M   'P 1'
#
loop_
_entity.id
_entity.type
_entity.pdbx_description
1 polymer ?
#
loop_
_entity_poly.entity_id
_entity_poly.type
_entity_poly.pdbx_seq_one_letter_code
_entity_poly.pdbx_strand_id
1 'polypeptide(L)'
;HLSYGNGSLHVDAAFQQTLWSVAPISSGSEVAQGYLIGGDVLRLLHGHMDECLTVPSGEHGEEQRRTVHYEGGAVSIHARSLWRLETLRVAWSGSHIRWGQPFRLRHITTGKYLSLLDDKSLLLTDKEKADVKSTAFCFRSSKEKLDIGTRKEVDGMGAPEIKYGDSICFIQHVDTGLWLTYQSADAKSVRMGSVQRKAIMHHEGHMDDGLTLSRSQNEESRTARVIRSTVFLFNRFIRGLDALSKKVKSSTVDLPIESVSLSLQDLIGYFHPPDEHLEHEDKQNRLRALKNRQNLFQEEGMINLVLECIDRLNVYSSAAHFADVAGKEAGEAWKSILNSLYELLAALIRGNRKNCAQFSGSLDWLISRLERLEASSGMLF
;
A
#
# COMPACT_ATOMS: atom_id res chain seq x y z
N HIS A 1 24.24 -22.17 6.36
CA HIS A 1 23.16 -21.36 5.78
C HIS A 1 21.82 -21.71 6.43
N LEU A 2 21.00 -20.70 6.64
CA LEU A 2 19.67 -20.83 7.21
C LEU A 2 18.65 -20.64 6.10
N SER A 3 17.73 -21.57 5.90
CA SER A 3 16.68 -21.49 4.91
C SER A 3 15.34 -21.98 5.47
N TYR A 4 14.25 -21.56 4.86
CA TYR A 4 12.91 -21.97 5.24
C TYR A 4 12.24 -22.67 4.05
N GLY A 5 11.82 -23.91 4.26
CA GLY A 5 11.14 -24.70 3.24
C GLY A 5 10.22 -25.74 3.88
N ASN A 6 9.13 -26.06 3.19
CA ASN A 6 8.14 -27.05 3.65
C ASN A 6 7.61 -26.84 5.08
N GLY A 7 7.43 -25.57 5.50
CA GLY A 7 6.93 -25.25 6.82
C GLY A 7 7.94 -25.39 7.97
N SER A 8 9.19 -25.66 7.69
CA SER A 8 10.26 -25.82 8.69
C SER A 8 11.52 -25.03 8.38
N LEU A 9 12.29 -24.72 9.42
CA LEU A 9 13.56 -24.04 9.32
C LEU A 9 14.67 -25.09 9.13
N HIS A 10 15.47 -24.96 8.08
CA HIS A 10 16.59 -25.83 7.76
C HIS A 10 17.91 -25.09 7.90
N VAL A 11 18.89 -25.78 8.47
CA VAL A 11 20.28 -25.32 8.53
C VAL A 11 21.12 -26.29 7.71
N ASP A 12 21.75 -25.81 6.66
CA ASP A 12 22.56 -26.62 5.78
C ASP A 12 23.81 -25.88 5.30
N ALA A 13 24.82 -26.65 4.88
CA ALA A 13 26.02 -26.15 4.24
C ALA A 13 25.79 -26.08 2.73
N ALA A 14 25.43 -24.92 2.21
CA ALA A 14 25.18 -24.72 0.78
C ALA A 14 26.25 -23.83 0.13
N PHE A 15 26.53 -24.07 -1.15
CA PHE A 15 27.43 -23.23 -1.94
C PHE A 15 26.82 -21.86 -2.27
N GLN A 16 25.50 -21.73 -2.19
CA GLN A 16 24.81 -20.44 -2.41
C GLN A 16 24.62 -19.73 -1.07
N GLN A 17 25.05 -18.46 -1.02
CA GLN A 17 24.81 -17.61 0.13
C GLN A 17 23.33 -17.24 0.21
N THR A 18 22.70 -17.61 1.31
CA THR A 18 21.35 -17.15 1.64
C THR A 18 21.48 -15.80 2.34
N LEU A 19 21.05 -14.74 1.71
CA LEU A 19 21.07 -13.39 2.29
C LEU A 19 19.81 -13.18 3.12
N TRP A 20 19.99 -12.97 4.40
CA TRP A 20 18.95 -12.58 5.34
C TRP A 20 19.07 -11.10 5.67
N SER A 21 17.96 -10.36 5.51
CA SER A 21 17.85 -9.01 6.05
C SER A 21 17.31 -9.09 7.46
N VAL A 22 18.13 -8.71 8.43
CA VAL A 22 17.67 -8.51 9.80
C VAL A 22 17.16 -7.09 9.91
N ALA A 23 15.84 -6.94 10.01
CA ALA A 23 15.24 -5.65 10.36
C ALA A 23 15.11 -5.60 11.89
N PRO A 24 15.74 -4.63 12.57
CA PRO A 24 15.54 -4.49 14.01
C PRO A 24 14.07 -4.12 14.27
N ILE A 25 13.38 -4.95 15.04
CA ILE A 25 12.11 -4.59 15.63
C ILE A 25 12.47 -3.74 16.83
N SER A 26 12.58 -2.43 16.65
CA SER A 26 12.87 -1.50 17.75
C SER A 26 11.63 -1.34 18.63
N SER A 27 11.35 -2.32 19.45
CA SER A 27 10.32 -2.25 20.48
C SER A 27 10.90 -1.78 21.81
N GLY A 28 11.68 -0.74 21.86
CA GLY A 28 12.14 -0.28 23.17
C GLY A 28 13.36 0.61 23.28
N SER A 29 13.97 1.03 22.20
CA SER A 29 15.04 2.01 22.26
C SER A 29 14.50 3.39 21.91
N GLU A 30 14.27 4.23 22.90
CA GLU A 30 13.88 5.64 22.72
C GLU A 30 14.85 6.41 21.82
N VAL A 31 16.10 6.00 21.78
CA VAL A 31 17.15 6.63 20.97
C VAL A 31 16.97 6.38 19.46
N ALA A 32 16.42 5.24 19.05
CA ALA A 32 16.20 4.93 17.62
C ALA A 32 14.88 5.51 17.08
N GLN A 33 13.95 5.92 17.94
CA GLN A 33 12.62 6.35 17.54
C GLN A 33 12.60 7.72 16.81
N GLY A 34 13.59 8.56 17.03
CA GLY A 34 13.65 9.90 16.46
C GLY A 34 14.34 10.00 15.10
N TYR A 35 15.10 9.00 14.66
CA TYR A 35 15.92 9.07 13.46
C TYR A 35 15.37 8.22 12.31
N LEU A 36 15.57 8.73 11.09
CA LEU A 36 15.21 8.04 9.87
C LEU A 36 16.16 6.86 9.60
N ILE A 37 15.60 5.67 9.42
CA ILE A 37 16.31 4.42 9.20
C ILE A 37 15.95 3.82 7.85
N GLY A 38 16.89 3.19 7.17
CA GLY A 38 16.65 2.45 5.93
C GLY A 38 15.65 1.30 6.15
N GLY A 39 14.59 1.28 5.35
CA GLY A 39 13.48 0.34 5.47
C GLY A 39 12.25 0.88 6.19
N ASP A 40 12.33 2.07 6.78
CA ASP A 40 11.20 2.74 7.42
C ASP A 40 10.05 2.98 6.44
N VAL A 41 8.84 2.94 6.98
CA VAL A 41 7.62 3.36 6.30
C VAL A 41 7.17 4.69 6.88
N LEU A 42 6.94 5.66 6.01
CA LEU A 42 6.70 7.03 6.42
C LEU A 42 5.73 7.76 5.47
N ARG A 43 5.24 8.90 5.94
CA ARG A 43 4.57 9.93 5.14
C ARG A 43 5.49 11.12 4.94
N LEU A 44 5.39 11.72 3.78
CA LEU A 44 6.10 12.92 3.36
C LEU A 44 5.09 14.08 3.40
N LEU A 45 5.19 14.91 4.44
CA LEU A 45 4.25 15.99 4.72
C LEU A 45 4.81 17.31 4.20
N HIS A 46 4.04 18.00 3.37
CA HIS A 46 4.39 19.31 2.84
C HIS A 46 3.99 20.41 3.81
N GLY A 47 4.98 21.04 4.42
CA GLY A 47 4.96 22.32 5.12
C GLY A 47 3.70 22.64 5.95
N HIS A 48 3.21 23.86 5.77
CA HIS A 48 2.10 24.41 6.55
C HIS A 48 0.70 23.92 6.15
N MET A 49 0.58 23.08 5.12
CA MET A 49 -0.72 22.74 4.52
C MET A 49 -1.24 21.37 4.90
N ASP A 50 -0.58 20.66 5.80
CA ASP A 50 -0.94 19.28 6.18
C ASP A 50 -1.21 18.35 4.97
N GLU A 51 -0.55 18.63 3.86
CA GLU A 51 -0.66 17.83 2.65
C GLU A 51 0.42 16.74 2.64
N CYS A 52 0.08 15.56 2.16
CA CYS A 52 1.04 14.48 1.99
C CYS A 52 1.24 14.09 0.53
N LEU A 53 2.44 13.64 0.21
CA LEU A 53 2.73 13.03 -1.09
C LEU A 53 1.99 11.70 -1.19
N THR A 54 1.11 11.56 -2.17
CA THR A 54 0.19 10.43 -2.32
C THR A 54 -0.08 10.10 -3.79
N VAL A 55 -0.91 9.09 -4.01
CA VAL A 55 -1.41 8.69 -5.32
C VAL A 55 -2.94 8.71 -5.32
N PRO A 56 -3.61 8.76 -6.49
CA PRO A 56 -5.06 8.69 -6.57
C PRO A 56 -5.63 7.42 -5.91
N SER A 57 -6.86 7.50 -5.42
CA SER A 57 -7.57 6.35 -4.85
C SER A 57 -7.79 5.23 -5.89
N GLY A 58 -8.08 4.02 -5.38
CA GLY A 58 -8.27 2.83 -6.20
C GLY A 58 -9.44 2.88 -7.20
N GLU A 59 -10.30 3.90 -7.13
CA GLU A 59 -11.45 4.09 -8.04
C GLU A 59 -11.06 4.66 -9.41
N HIS A 60 -9.84 5.16 -9.55
CA HIS A 60 -9.34 5.73 -10.81
C HIS A 60 -8.68 4.65 -11.68
N GLY A 61 -8.71 4.81 -13.00
CA GLY A 61 -8.10 3.89 -13.96
C GLY A 61 -6.58 3.69 -13.72
N GLU A 62 -6.02 2.60 -14.25
CA GLU A 62 -4.62 2.21 -13.99
C GLU A 62 -3.59 3.29 -14.36
N GLU A 63 -3.84 4.08 -15.41
CA GLU A 63 -2.93 5.16 -15.80
C GLU A 63 -2.94 6.33 -14.80
N GLN A 64 -4.11 6.70 -14.28
CA GLN A 64 -4.22 7.76 -13.28
C GLN A 64 -3.63 7.37 -11.94
N ARG A 65 -3.67 6.08 -11.58
CA ARG A 65 -3.03 5.55 -10.36
C ARG A 65 -1.51 5.64 -10.36
N ARG A 66 -0.88 5.95 -11.49
CA ARG A 66 0.57 6.14 -11.58
C ARG A 66 1.01 7.56 -11.28
N THR A 67 0.11 8.52 -11.33
CA THR A 67 0.43 9.93 -11.04
C THR A 67 0.63 10.15 -9.56
N VAL A 68 1.47 11.09 -9.22
CA VAL A 68 1.80 11.45 -7.85
C VAL A 68 1.40 12.90 -7.61
N HIS A 69 0.77 13.16 -6.47
CA HIS A 69 0.29 14.48 -6.12
C HIS A 69 0.37 14.73 -4.62
N TYR A 70 0.20 15.97 -4.23
CA TYR A 70 0.01 16.37 -2.83
C TYR A 70 -1.48 16.52 -2.55
N GLU A 71 -1.94 15.97 -1.45
CA GLU A 71 -3.33 16.03 -1.02
C GLU A 71 -3.41 16.15 0.49
N GLY A 72 -4.28 17.04 0.98
CA GLY A 72 -4.45 17.33 2.40
C GLY A 72 -5.67 16.72 3.04
N GLY A 73 -5.90 17.07 4.30
CA GLY A 73 -7.05 16.62 5.08
C GLY A 73 -6.97 15.15 5.48
N ALA A 74 -8.08 14.42 5.35
CA ALA A 74 -8.19 13.03 5.78
C ALA A 74 -7.21 12.08 5.07
N VAL A 75 -6.67 12.46 3.92
CA VAL A 75 -5.72 11.66 3.12
C VAL A 75 -4.41 11.40 3.85
N SER A 76 -4.03 12.28 4.77
CA SER A 76 -2.82 12.11 5.58
C SER A 76 -2.80 10.83 6.42
N ILE A 77 -3.97 10.23 6.67
CA ILE A 77 -4.09 8.95 7.39
C ILE A 77 -4.38 7.75 6.47
N HIS A 78 -4.55 7.96 5.17
CA HIS A 78 -4.80 6.88 4.21
C HIS A 78 -3.56 6.04 3.95
N ALA A 79 -3.74 4.75 3.67
CA ALA A 79 -2.65 3.83 3.36
C ALA A 79 -1.91 4.22 2.07
N ARG A 80 -2.60 4.87 1.11
CA ARG A 80 -2.03 5.37 -0.15
C ARG A 80 -1.03 6.53 0.01
N SER A 81 -0.90 7.10 1.20
CA SER A 81 0.12 8.11 1.54
C SER A 81 1.40 7.52 2.14
N LEU A 82 1.48 6.19 2.28
CA LEU A 82 2.61 5.50 2.89
C LEU A 82 3.67 5.12 1.86
N TRP A 83 4.90 5.49 2.17
CA TRP A 83 6.09 5.21 1.39
C TRP A 83 7.11 4.44 2.21
N ARG A 84 7.69 3.39 1.64
CA ARG A 84 8.85 2.72 2.20
C ARG A 84 10.11 3.30 1.62
N LEU A 85 11.02 3.68 2.47
CA LEU A 85 12.34 4.13 2.09
C LEU A 85 13.25 2.90 1.95
N GLU A 86 13.74 2.65 0.74
CA GLU A 86 14.65 1.53 0.44
C GLU A 86 16.02 2.08 0.05
N THR A 87 17.05 1.66 0.78
CA THR A 87 18.43 1.98 0.43
C THR A 87 18.85 1.19 -0.83
N LEU A 88 19.71 1.78 -1.65
CA LEU A 88 20.20 1.11 -2.87
C LEU A 88 21.08 -0.12 -2.58
N ARG A 89 21.69 -0.16 -1.42
CA ARG A 89 22.49 -1.31 -0.96
C ARG A 89 21.76 -2.02 0.19
N VAL A 90 21.41 -3.27 -0.03
CA VAL A 90 20.68 -4.11 0.95
C VAL A 90 21.40 -4.22 2.29
N ALA A 91 22.74 -4.22 2.30
CA ALA A 91 23.55 -4.29 3.51
C ALA A 91 23.36 -3.09 4.47
N TRP A 92 22.69 -2.04 4.03
CA TRP A 92 22.50 -0.81 4.80
C TRP A 92 21.05 -0.63 5.28
N SER A 93 20.19 -1.63 5.07
CA SER A 93 18.86 -1.65 5.68
C SER A 93 19.01 -1.64 7.21
N GLY A 94 18.26 -0.76 7.88
CA GLY A 94 18.32 -0.59 9.32
C GLY A 94 19.41 0.39 9.80
N SER A 95 20.27 0.91 8.91
CA SER A 95 21.18 2.00 9.24
C SER A 95 20.52 3.37 9.07
N HIS A 96 21.01 4.37 9.80
CA HIS A 96 20.53 5.75 9.71
C HIS A 96 20.73 6.30 8.29
N ILE A 97 19.73 7.01 7.81
CA ILE A 97 19.79 7.70 6.52
C ILE A 97 20.46 9.05 6.71
N ARG A 98 21.46 9.33 5.87
CA ARG A 98 22.23 10.58 5.88
C ARG A 98 21.81 11.51 4.76
N TRP A 99 22.05 12.79 4.95
CA TRP A 99 21.89 13.80 3.91
C TRP A 99 22.70 13.45 2.65
N GLY A 100 22.06 13.54 1.48
CA GLY A 100 22.68 13.18 0.21
C GLY A 100 22.80 11.68 -0.06
N GLN A 101 22.46 10.82 0.87
CA GLN A 101 22.48 9.37 0.66
C GLN A 101 21.36 8.95 -0.30
N PRO A 102 21.67 8.22 -1.39
CA PRO A 102 20.65 7.75 -2.33
C PRO A 102 19.74 6.69 -1.73
N PHE A 103 18.44 6.83 -1.99
CA PHE A 103 17.41 5.86 -1.64
C PHE A 103 16.34 5.80 -2.74
N ARG A 104 15.45 4.82 -2.66
CA ARG A 104 14.25 4.72 -3.47
C ARG A 104 13.02 4.81 -2.57
N LEU A 105 11.94 5.39 -3.09
CA LEU A 105 10.64 5.44 -2.45
C LEU A 105 9.72 4.43 -3.09
N ARG A 106 9.33 3.42 -2.31
CA ARG A 106 8.38 2.41 -2.73
C ARG A 106 7.02 2.70 -2.14
N HIS A 107 6.04 2.89 -3.00
CA HIS A 107 4.65 3.08 -2.58
C HIS A 107 4.08 1.77 -2.03
N ILE A 108 3.58 1.77 -0.78
CA ILE A 108 3.29 0.51 -0.08
C ILE A 108 2.11 -0.23 -0.69
N THR A 109 0.99 0.44 -0.96
CA THR A 109 -0.24 -0.22 -1.42
C THR A 109 -0.16 -0.70 -2.87
N THR A 110 0.68 -0.09 -3.71
CA THR A 110 0.89 -0.53 -5.11
C THR A 110 2.14 -1.37 -5.31
N GLY A 111 3.12 -1.25 -4.42
CA GLY A 111 4.42 -1.89 -4.56
C GLY A 111 5.32 -1.29 -5.63
N LYS A 112 4.89 -0.19 -6.27
CA LYS A 112 5.61 0.51 -7.34
C LYS A 112 6.60 1.52 -6.77
N TYR A 113 7.58 1.93 -7.58
CA TYR A 113 8.58 2.91 -7.20
C TYR A 113 8.29 4.28 -7.78
N LEU A 114 8.53 5.32 -6.98
CA LEU A 114 8.57 6.69 -7.49
C LEU A 114 9.71 6.80 -8.50
N SER A 115 9.42 7.28 -9.70
CA SER A 115 10.37 7.33 -10.81
C SER A 115 10.23 8.65 -11.57
N LEU A 116 11.36 9.20 -11.95
CA LEU A 116 11.45 10.30 -12.90
C LEU A 116 11.75 9.72 -14.27
N LEU A 117 10.84 9.90 -15.21
CA LEU A 117 10.98 9.43 -16.58
C LEU A 117 11.77 10.42 -17.44
N ASP A 118 12.21 9.99 -18.63
CA ASP A 118 13.00 10.81 -19.56
C ASP A 118 12.26 12.07 -20.03
N ASP A 119 10.93 12.03 -20.10
CA ASP A 119 10.07 13.18 -20.41
C ASP A 119 9.87 14.14 -19.22
N LYS A 120 10.61 13.93 -18.12
CA LYS A 120 10.52 14.64 -16.84
C LYS A 120 9.18 14.45 -16.10
N SER A 121 8.37 13.50 -16.47
CA SER A 121 7.19 13.12 -15.69
C SER A 121 7.57 12.32 -14.44
N LEU A 122 6.90 12.62 -13.33
CA LEU A 122 7.06 11.92 -12.06
C LEU A 122 5.89 10.95 -11.89
N LEU A 123 6.17 9.66 -11.95
CA LEU A 123 5.16 8.60 -11.95
C LEU A 123 5.60 7.42 -11.09
N LEU A 124 4.64 6.52 -10.83
CA LEU A 124 4.93 5.21 -10.24
C LEU A 124 5.25 4.20 -11.34
N THR A 125 6.38 3.51 -11.20
CA THR A 125 6.87 2.49 -12.13
C THR A 125 6.90 1.12 -11.48
N ASP A 126 6.53 0.08 -12.22
CA ASP A 126 6.58 -1.31 -11.76
C ASP A 126 8.03 -1.72 -11.45
N LYS A 127 8.19 -2.63 -10.47
CA LYS A 127 9.50 -3.04 -9.97
C LYS A 127 10.43 -3.55 -11.08
N GLU A 128 9.88 -4.26 -12.05
CA GLU A 128 10.62 -4.87 -13.17
C GLU A 128 11.16 -3.83 -14.16
N LYS A 129 10.54 -2.65 -14.20
CA LYS A 129 10.91 -1.52 -15.09
C LYS A 129 11.66 -0.41 -14.35
N ALA A 130 11.70 -0.47 -13.03
CA ALA A 130 12.29 0.56 -12.18
C ALA A 130 13.82 0.38 -12.11
N ASP A 131 14.56 1.14 -12.87
CA ASP A 131 16.02 1.20 -12.77
C ASP A 131 16.50 2.14 -11.65
N VAL A 132 17.78 2.07 -11.34
CA VAL A 132 18.37 2.91 -10.30
C VAL A 132 18.44 4.37 -10.75
N LYS A 133 18.66 4.61 -12.05
CA LYS A 133 18.82 5.96 -12.58
C LYS A 133 17.54 6.78 -12.43
N SER A 134 16.38 6.20 -12.77
CA SER A 134 15.08 6.87 -12.69
C SER A 134 14.51 6.94 -11.27
N THR A 135 14.93 6.04 -10.36
CA THR A 135 14.31 5.86 -9.03
C THR A 135 15.16 6.33 -7.86
N ALA A 136 16.40 6.80 -8.11
CA ALA A 136 17.27 7.26 -7.03
C ALA A 136 17.00 8.71 -6.65
N PHE A 137 16.60 8.91 -5.39
CA PHE A 137 16.40 10.21 -4.77
C PHE A 137 17.29 10.33 -3.54
N CYS A 138 17.50 11.54 -3.05
CA CYS A 138 18.16 11.79 -1.77
C CYS A 138 17.48 12.95 -1.04
N PHE A 139 17.62 12.97 0.28
CA PHE A 139 17.23 14.12 1.09
C PHE A 139 18.35 15.15 1.17
N ARG A 140 17.99 16.41 1.10
CA ARG A 140 18.89 17.55 1.27
C ARG A 140 18.31 18.50 2.32
N SER A 141 19.19 19.11 3.10
CA SER A 141 18.82 20.08 4.13
C SER A 141 18.57 21.49 3.56
N SER A 142 19.12 21.79 2.39
CA SER A 142 18.89 23.02 1.66
C SER A 142 19.00 22.80 0.15
N LYS A 143 18.46 23.73 -0.63
CA LYS A 143 18.59 23.75 -2.10
C LYS A 143 19.82 24.50 -2.60
N GLU A 144 20.59 25.08 -1.71
CA GLU A 144 21.81 25.77 -2.07
C GLU A 144 22.81 24.80 -2.68
N LYS A 145 23.44 25.21 -3.77
CA LYS A 145 24.58 24.46 -4.32
C LYS A 145 25.72 24.56 -3.31
N LEU A 146 25.93 23.50 -2.56
CA LEU A 146 27.13 23.38 -1.75
C LEU A 146 28.34 23.38 -2.70
N ASP A 147 29.13 24.43 -2.70
CA ASP A 147 30.45 24.43 -3.33
C ASP A 147 31.25 23.25 -2.76
N ILE A 148 31.60 22.33 -3.65
CA ILE A 148 32.31 21.08 -3.31
C ILE A 148 33.66 21.36 -2.64
N GLY A 149 34.11 22.61 -2.65
CA GLY A 149 35.39 23.06 -2.08
C GLY A 149 35.43 23.41 -0.59
N THR A 150 34.27 23.52 0.09
CA THR A 150 34.23 24.00 1.48
C THR A 150 33.76 22.98 2.52
N ARG A 151 33.64 21.69 2.18
CA ARG A 151 33.52 20.64 3.18
C ARG A 151 34.88 20.45 3.89
N LYS A 152 35.22 21.33 4.79
CA LYS A 152 35.98 20.93 5.94
C LYS A 152 35.07 19.97 6.73
N GLU A 153 35.34 18.68 6.61
CA GLU A 153 34.92 17.75 7.64
C GLU A 153 35.37 18.32 8.97
N VAL A 154 34.40 18.79 9.76
CA VAL A 154 34.66 19.12 11.14
C VAL A 154 34.91 17.78 11.79
N ASP A 155 36.20 17.46 11.96
CA ASP A 155 36.67 16.23 12.61
C ASP A 155 35.88 16.03 13.90
N GLY A 156 35.17 14.91 13.98
CA GLY A 156 34.55 14.41 15.20
C GLY A 156 33.04 14.58 15.33
N MET A 157 32.37 15.36 14.49
CA MET A 157 30.89 15.38 14.41
C MET A 157 30.47 14.59 13.17
N GLY A 158 29.90 13.42 13.35
CA GLY A 158 29.25 12.66 12.27
C GLY A 158 28.26 13.54 11.52
N ALA A 159 28.08 13.28 10.19
CA ALA A 159 27.09 14.00 9.40
C ALA A 159 25.74 13.99 10.14
N PRO A 160 25.06 15.15 10.29
CA PRO A 160 23.82 15.22 11.04
C PRO A 160 22.80 14.26 10.43
N GLU A 161 22.24 13.41 11.27
CA GLU A 161 21.24 12.43 10.89
C GLU A 161 19.88 13.10 10.72
N ILE A 162 19.02 12.47 9.93
CA ILE A 162 17.68 13.00 9.64
C ILE A 162 16.71 12.54 10.72
N LYS A 163 15.99 13.48 11.33
CA LYS A 163 15.03 13.21 12.42
C LYS A 163 13.58 13.39 11.95
N TYR A 164 12.71 12.52 12.44
CA TYR A 164 11.28 12.67 12.29
C TYR A 164 10.77 13.90 13.03
N GLY A 165 9.87 14.65 12.38
CA GLY A 165 9.23 15.84 12.93
C GLY A 165 10.11 17.10 12.94
N ASP A 166 11.40 16.96 13.16
CA ASP A 166 12.31 18.10 13.35
C ASP A 166 13.02 18.52 12.07
N SER A 167 13.40 17.54 11.22
CA SER A 167 14.16 17.82 10.00
C SER A 167 13.25 18.30 8.88
N ILE A 168 13.61 19.43 8.25
CA ILE A 168 13.01 19.87 6.99
C ILE A 168 13.83 19.28 5.85
N CYS A 169 13.20 18.46 5.01
CA CYS A 169 13.86 17.70 3.97
C CYS A 169 13.40 18.16 2.58
N PHE A 170 14.35 18.48 1.70
CA PHE A 170 14.09 18.64 0.28
C PHE A 170 14.46 17.34 -0.44
N ILE A 171 13.62 16.87 -1.37
CA ILE A 171 13.91 15.67 -2.16
C ILE A 171 14.53 16.09 -3.48
N GLN A 172 15.70 15.54 -3.78
CA GLN A 172 16.42 15.73 -5.03
C GLN A 172 16.56 14.42 -5.77
N HIS A 173 16.31 14.42 -7.07
CA HIS A 173 16.63 13.28 -7.93
C HIS A 173 18.13 13.22 -8.19
N VAL A 174 18.75 12.08 -7.91
CA VAL A 174 20.23 11.98 -7.86
C VAL A 174 20.88 12.21 -9.22
N ASP A 175 20.33 11.61 -10.29
CA ASP A 175 20.92 11.67 -11.62
C ASP A 175 20.77 13.04 -12.28
N THR A 176 19.60 13.65 -12.17
CA THR A 176 19.28 14.91 -12.87
C THR A 176 19.51 16.16 -12.02
N GLY A 177 19.62 16.02 -10.72
CA GLY A 177 19.70 17.14 -9.79
C GLY A 177 18.41 17.96 -9.62
N LEU A 178 17.29 17.51 -10.23
CA LEU A 178 15.98 18.17 -10.12
C LEU A 178 15.39 18.02 -8.72
N TRP A 179 14.59 19.00 -8.31
CA TRP A 179 13.93 19.05 -7.01
C TRP A 179 12.48 18.64 -7.13
N LEU A 180 12.01 17.84 -6.15
CA LEU A 180 10.59 17.54 -6.00
C LEU A 180 9.85 18.81 -5.57
N THR A 181 8.83 19.16 -6.33
CA THR A 181 7.99 20.34 -6.13
C THR A 181 6.57 20.05 -6.60
N TYR A 182 5.76 21.05 -6.70
CA TYR A 182 4.37 20.93 -7.14
C TYR A 182 4.05 21.91 -8.26
N GLN A 183 3.07 21.55 -9.07
CA GLN A 183 2.48 22.46 -10.04
C GLN A 183 1.44 23.33 -9.32
N SER A 184 1.55 24.65 -9.47
CA SER A 184 0.56 25.57 -8.91
C SER A 184 -0.85 25.22 -9.42
N ALA A 185 -1.81 25.15 -8.50
CA ALA A 185 -3.19 24.83 -8.86
C ALA A 185 -3.79 25.96 -9.71
N ASP A 186 -4.55 25.59 -10.74
CA ASP A 186 -5.31 26.54 -11.53
C ASP A 186 -6.35 27.25 -10.64
N ALA A 187 -6.54 28.54 -10.84
CA ALA A 187 -7.50 29.35 -10.08
C ALA A 187 -8.94 28.79 -10.11
N LYS A 188 -9.28 28.01 -11.13
CA LYS A 188 -10.55 27.27 -11.22
C LYS A 188 -10.63 26.09 -10.26
N SER A 189 -9.55 25.34 -10.11
CA SER A 189 -9.47 24.16 -9.21
C SER A 189 -9.54 24.59 -7.74
N VAL A 190 -8.92 25.69 -7.38
CA VAL A 190 -8.98 26.28 -6.02
C VAL A 190 -10.41 26.68 -5.64
N ARG A 191 -11.20 27.18 -6.59
CA ARG A 191 -12.60 27.58 -6.36
C ARG A 191 -13.54 26.36 -6.17
N MET A 192 -13.16 25.18 -6.67
CA MET A 192 -13.94 23.96 -6.54
C MET A 192 -13.62 23.13 -5.29
N GLY A 193 -12.72 23.62 -4.42
CA GLY A 193 -12.40 23.00 -3.12
C GLY A 193 -11.56 21.71 -3.20
N SER A 194 -11.12 21.31 -4.39
CA SER A 194 -10.21 20.18 -4.56
C SER A 194 -8.76 20.71 -4.62
N VAL A 195 -8.04 20.58 -3.54
CA VAL A 195 -6.64 21.01 -3.45
C VAL A 195 -5.71 19.82 -3.69
N GLN A 196 -5.82 19.19 -4.85
CA GLN A 196 -4.81 18.26 -5.33
C GLN A 196 -3.78 19.03 -6.15
N ARG A 197 -2.53 19.00 -5.72
CA ARG A 197 -1.43 19.64 -6.44
C ARG A 197 -0.54 18.55 -7.04
N LYS A 198 -0.44 18.51 -8.37
CA LYS A 198 0.41 17.55 -9.07
C LYS A 198 1.86 17.70 -8.59
N ALA A 199 2.48 16.62 -8.18
CA ALA A 199 3.91 16.58 -7.88
C ALA A 199 4.71 16.55 -9.19
N ILE A 200 5.73 17.36 -9.27
CA ILE A 200 6.63 17.49 -10.44
C ILE A 200 8.07 17.63 -10.00
N MET A 201 9.00 17.51 -10.95
CA MET A 201 10.42 17.77 -10.74
C MET A 201 10.84 19.03 -11.49
N HIS A 202 11.58 19.91 -10.82
CA HIS A 202 12.01 21.20 -11.40
C HIS A 202 13.43 21.58 -10.95
N HIS A 203 14.13 22.39 -11.75
CA HIS A 203 15.52 22.82 -11.46
C HIS A 203 15.65 23.65 -10.18
N GLU A 204 14.68 24.51 -9.92
CA GLU A 204 14.68 25.39 -8.75
C GLU A 204 13.62 24.96 -7.74
N GLY A 205 12.43 24.57 -8.23
CA GLY A 205 11.25 24.30 -7.42
C GLY A 205 10.72 25.59 -6.74
N HIS A 206 9.97 25.40 -5.66
CA HIS A 206 9.46 26.50 -4.83
C HIS A 206 10.24 26.59 -3.51
N MET A 207 10.24 27.75 -2.87
CA MET A 207 10.95 27.94 -1.60
C MET A 207 10.36 27.10 -0.46
N ASP A 208 9.07 26.79 -0.56
CA ASP A 208 8.30 26.03 0.42
C ASP A 208 8.23 24.51 0.16
N ASP A 209 9.08 23.96 -0.73
CA ASP A 209 9.13 22.53 -1.03
C ASP A 209 9.64 21.63 0.11
N GLY A 210 9.96 22.23 1.26
CA GLY A 210 10.42 21.50 2.43
C GLY A 210 9.37 20.53 2.95
N LEU A 211 9.78 19.29 3.19
CA LEU A 211 8.94 18.21 3.70
C LEU A 211 9.33 17.87 5.12
N THR A 212 8.35 17.64 5.98
CA THR A 212 8.55 16.94 7.24
C THR A 212 8.23 15.46 7.10
N LEU A 213 8.95 14.64 7.85
CA LEU A 213 8.79 13.19 7.82
C LEU A 213 7.96 12.75 9.02
N SER A 214 6.93 11.95 8.76
CA SER A 214 6.12 11.31 9.81
C SER A 214 6.24 9.79 9.70
N ARG A 215 6.71 9.15 10.75
CA ARG A 215 6.84 7.70 10.79
C ARG A 215 5.48 7.04 10.89
N SER A 216 5.23 6.01 10.09
CA SER A 216 4.01 5.22 10.22
C SER A 216 4.05 4.33 11.46
N GLN A 217 2.88 4.04 12.01
CA GLN A 217 2.74 3.00 13.02
C GLN A 217 2.91 1.61 12.39
N ASN A 218 3.46 0.66 13.15
CA ASN A 218 3.69 -0.71 12.66
C ASN A 218 2.42 -1.39 12.17
N GLU A 219 1.30 -1.22 12.90
CA GLU A 219 0.01 -1.77 12.51
C GLU A 219 -0.49 -1.20 11.19
N GLU A 220 -0.35 0.08 10.98
CA GLU A 220 -0.73 0.77 9.75
C GLU A 220 0.07 0.30 8.54
N SER A 221 1.39 0.20 8.67
CA SER A 221 2.26 -0.30 7.60
C SER A 221 2.04 -1.79 7.30
N ARG A 222 1.69 -2.58 8.33
CA ARG A 222 1.29 -3.98 8.17
C ARG A 222 -0.01 -4.09 7.38
N THR A 223 -1.03 -3.32 7.77
CA THR A 223 -2.33 -3.28 7.07
C THR A 223 -2.17 -2.87 5.62
N ALA A 224 -1.36 -1.87 5.31
CA ALA A 224 -1.09 -1.45 3.94
C ALA A 224 -0.45 -2.55 3.07
N ARG A 225 0.42 -3.39 3.65
CA ARG A 225 0.99 -4.56 2.95
C ARG A 225 -0.05 -5.65 2.69
N VAL A 226 -0.93 -5.91 3.66
CA VAL A 226 -2.04 -6.87 3.49
C VAL A 226 -2.97 -6.38 2.38
N ILE A 227 -3.32 -5.09 2.37
CA ILE A 227 -4.10 -4.48 1.29
C ILE A 227 -3.45 -4.76 -0.07
N ARG A 228 -2.16 -4.48 -0.22
CA ARG A 228 -1.44 -4.71 -1.48
C ARG A 228 -1.53 -6.15 -1.96
N SER A 229 -1.22 -7.11 -1.09
CA SER A 229 -1.26 -8.53 -1.46
C SER A 229 -2.67 -8.98 -1.84
N THR A 230 -3.68 -8.50 -1.12
CA THR A 230 -5.10 -8.80 -1.40
C THR A 230 -5.55 -8.19 -2.73
N VAL A 231 -5.26 -6.91 -2.97
CA VAL A 231 -5.60 -6.23 -4.24
C VAL A 231 -4.95 -6.95 -5.42
N PHE A 232 -3.69 -7.32 -5.31
CA PHE A 232 -2.98 -8.05 -6.37
C PHE A 232 -3.64 -9.41 -6.66
N LEU A 233 -3.93 -10.19 -5.61
CA LEU A 233 -4.52 -11.53 -5.75
C LEU A 233 -5.94 -11.46 -6.32
N PHE A 234 -6.79 -10.59 -5.79
CA PHE A 234 -8.18 -10.47 -6.23
C PHE A 234 -8.28 -9.93 -7.66
N ASN A 235 -7.47 -8.98 -8.04
CA ASN A 235 -7.41 -8.51 -9.43
C ASN A 235 -6.92 -9.61 -10.39
N ARG A 236 -5.97 -10.45 -9.97
CA ARG A 236 -5.55 -11.61 -10.76
C ARG A 236 -6.72 -12.60 -10.92
N PHE A 237 -7.46 -12.85 -9.84
CA PHE A 237 -8.63 -13.71 -9.85
C PHE A 237 -9.73 -13.19 -10.77
N ILE A 238 -10.09 -11.91 -10.67
CA ILE A 238 -11.09 -11.26 -11.53
C ILE A 238 -10.68 -11.35 -13.00
N ARG A 239 -9.43 -11.05 -13.34
CA ARG A 239 -8.92 -11.18 -14.72
C ARG A 239 -9.02 -12.61 -15.24
N GLY A 240 -8.75 -13.60 -14.39
CA GLY A 240 -8.94 -15.01 -14.72
C GLY A 240 -10.40 -15.34 -15.00
N LEU A 241 -11.34 -14.89 -14.16
CA LEU A 241 -12.79 -15.08 -14.36
C LEU A 241 -13.27 -14.38 -15.64
N ASP A 242 -12.80 -13.17 -15.94
CA ASP A 242 -13.13 -12.45 -17.16
C ASP A 242 -12.59 -13.16 -18.41
N ALA A 243 -11.42 -13.79 -18.33
CA ALA A 243 -10.87 -14.58 -19.43
C ALA A 243 -11.70 -15.85 -19.70
N LEU A 244 -12.17 -16.53 -18.64
CA LEU A 244 -13.07 -17.67 -18.77
C LEU A 244 -14.39 -17.30 -19.43
N SER A 245 -14.98 -16.15 -19.06
CA SER A 245 -16.28 -15.69 -19.61
C SER A 245 -16.19 -15.37 -21.11
N LYS A 246 -15.03 -14.94 -21.60
CA LYS A 246 -14.80 -14.58 -23.01
C LYS A 246 -14.54 -15.76 -23.93
N LYS A 247 -14.58 -17.02 -23.44
CA LYS A 247 -14.35 -18.25 -24.23
C LYS A 247 -13.11 -18.18 -25.13
N VAL A 248 -12.00 -17.64 -24.63
CA VAL A 248 -10.73 -17.64 -25.36
C VAL A 248 -10.20 -19.07 -25.44
N LYS A 249 -10.34 -19.69 -26.58
CA LYS A 249 -10.15 -21.13 -26.86
C LYS A 249 -8.71 -21.66 -26.75
N SER A 250 -7.73 -20.92 -26.25
CA SER A 250 -6.35 -21.37 -26.44
C SER A 250 -5.39 -21.29 -25.24
N SER A 251 -5.83 -20.97 -24.06
CA SER A 251 -4.94 -21.07 -22.90
C SER A 251 -5.70 -21.59 -21.68
N THR A 252 -5.11 -22.55 -21.00
CA THR A 252 -5.53 -22.94 -19.64
C THR A 252 -5.44 -21.70 -18.77
N VAL A 253 -6.60 -21.13 -18.42
CA VAL A 253 -6.66 -19.98 -17.50
C VAL A 253 -6.32 -20.52 -16.12
N ASP A 254 -5.16 -20.14 -15.62
CA ASP A 254 -4.72 -20.46 -14.26
C ASP A 254 -5.47 -19.55 -13.26
N LEU A 255 -6.53 -20.09 -12.65
CA LEU A 255 -7.23 -19.41 -11.55
C LEU A 255 -6.54 -19.73 -10.23
N PRO A 256 -6.17 -18.71 -9.43
CA PRO A 256 -5.50 -18.91 -8.14
C PRO A 256 -6.50 -19.32 -7.03
N ILE A 257 -7.23 -20.43 -7.23
CA ILE A 257 -8.34 -20.87 -6.36
C ILE A 257 -7.87 -21.09 -4.92
N GLU A 258 -6.82 -21.89 -4.72
CA GLU A 258 -6.27 -22.18 -3.40
C GLU A 258 -5.79 -20.89 -2.70
N SER A 259 -5.03 -20.05 -3.41
CA SER A 259 -4.52 -18.80 -2.87
C SER A 259 -5.63 -17.84 -2.46
N VAL A 260 -6.72 -17.76 -3.24
CA VAL A 260 -7.90 -16.95 -2.93
C VAL A 260 -8.62 -17.50 -1.70
N SER A 261 -8.82 -18.81 -1.63
CA SER A 261 -9.47 -19.47 -0.47
C SER A 261 -8.71 -19.22 0.82
N LEU A 262 -7.39 -19.40 0.82
CA LEU A 262 -6.53 -19.15 1.99
C LEU A 262 -6.54 -17.65 2.37
N SER A 263 -6.40 -16.76 1.38
CA SER A 263 -6.42 -15.31 1.63
C SER A 263 -7.75 -14.84 2.23
N LEU A 264 -8.88 -15.40 1.79
CA LEU A 264 -10.18 -15.09 2.35
C LEU A 264 -10.29 -15.51 3.83
N GLN A 265 -9.82 -16.72 4.16
CA GLN A 265 -9.80 -17.21 5.55
C GLN A 265 -8.91 -16.33 6.43
N ASP A 266 -7.72 -15.97 5.97
CA ASP A 266 -6.79 -15.09 6.68
C ASP A 266 -7.41 -13.70 6.91
N LEU A 267 -8.08 -13.13 5.89
CA LEU A 267 -8.72 -11.82 5.99
C LEU A 267 -9.92 -11.83 6.95
N ILE A 268 -10.75 -12.86 6.91
CA ILE A 268 -11.87 -13.01 7.85
C ILE A 268 -11.34 -13.07 9.28
N GLY A 269 -10.28 -13.86 9.52
CA GLY A 269 -9.58 -13.89 10.81
C GLY A 269 -8.96 -12.54 11.19
N TYR A 270 -8.39 -11.82 10.24
CA TYR A 270 -7.79 -10.51 10.46
C TYR A 270 -8.80 -9.44 10.90
N PHE A 271 -10.06 -9.55 10.47
CA PHE A 271 -11.15 -8.66 10.86
C PHE A 271 -12.05 -9.24 11.97
N HIS A 272 -11.63 -10.35 12.58
CA HIS A 272 -12.40 -10.94 13.66
C HIS A 272 -12.47 -9.95 14.84
N PRO A 273 -13.67 -9.73 15.43
CA PRO A 273 -13.82 -8.88 16.61
C PRO A 273 -13.06 -9.47 17.81
N PRO A 274 -12.60 -8.63 18.74
CA PRO A 274 -11.94 -9.12 19.95
C PRO A 274 -12.88 -9.94 20.83
N ASP A 275 -12.30 -10.90 21.56
CA ASP A 275 -13.04 -11.76 22.48
C ASP A 275 -13.78 -10.95 23.55
N GLU A 276 -14.96 -11.43 23.92
CA GLU A 276 -15.83 -10.78 24.91
C GLU A 276 -15.23 -10.76 26.33
N HIS A 277 -14.35 -11.72 26.62
CA HIS A 277 -13.74 -11.92 27.94
C HIS A 277 -12.51 -11.06 28.23
N LEU A 278 -12.09 -10.23 27.26
CA LEU A 278 -10.97 -9.31 27.45
C LEU A 278 -11.30 -8.20 28.45
N GLU A 279 -10.28 -7.72 29.17
CA GLU A 279 -10.38 -6.53 29.98
C GLU A 279 -10.86 -5.33 29.14
N HIS A 280 -11.62 -4.43 29.79
CA HIS A 280 -12.31 -3.35 29.09
C HIS A 280 -11.36 -2.49 28.26
N GLU A 281 -10.19 -2.14 28.79
CA GLU A 281 -9.21 -1.31 28.09
C GLU A 281 -8.62 -2.02 26.88
N ASP A 282 -8.23 -3.28 27.01
CA ASP A 282 -7.71 -4.10 25.92
C ASP A 282 -8.74 -4.31 24.82
N LYS A 283 -9.99 -4.56 25.21
CA LYS A 283 -11.10 -4.69 24.27
C LYS A 283 -11.30 -3.40 23.45
N GLN A 284 -11.28 -2.23 24.12
CA GLN A 284 -11.43 -0.93 23.44
C GLN A 284 -10.25 -0.65 22.48
N ASN A 285 -9.03 -0.98 22.90
CA ASN A 285 -7.84 -0.81 22.06
C ASN A 285 -7.91 -1.70 20.80
N ARG A 286 -8.33 -2.97 20.96
CA ARG A 286 -8.49 -3.90 19.82
C ARG A 286 -9.64 -3.50 18.89
N LEU A 287 -10.76 -2.99 19.43
CA LEU A 287 -11.86 -2.46 18.62
C LEU A 287 -11.45 -1.22 17.84
N ARG A 288 -10.62 -0.35 18.42
CA ARG A 288 -10.07 0.82 17.72
C ARG A 288 -9.15 0.38 16.58
N ALA A 289 -8.26 -0.58 16.84
CA ALA A 289 -7.38 -1.15 15.83
C ALA A 289 -8.18 -1.82 14.70
N LEU A 290 -9.22 -2.57 15.02
CA LEU A 290 -10.12 -3.17 14.03
C LEU A 290 -10.79 -2.11 13.15
N LYS A 291 -11.34 -1.06 13.73
CA LYS A 291 -11.94 0.05 12.97
C LYS A 291 -10.93 0.74 12.05
N ASN A 292 -9.71 0.95 12.52
CA ASN A 292 -8.66 1.52 11.69
C ASN A 292 -8.33 0.62 10.49
N ARG A 293 -8.21 -0.69 10.68
CA ARG A 293 -8.01 -1.66 9.59
C ARG A 293 -9.17 -1.63 8.58
N GLN A 294 -10.41 -1.66 9.07
CA GLN A 294 -11.60 -1.58 8.22
C GLN A 294 -11.61 -0.29 7.39
N ASN A 295 -11.27 0.85 8.00
CA ASN A 295 -11.20 2.14 7.32
C ASN A 295 -10.13 2.15 6.23
N LEU A 296 -8.91 1.67 6.53
CA LEU A 296 -7.82 1.60 5.55
C LEU A 296 -8.19 0.73 4.36
N PHE A 297 -8.82 -0.42 4.58
CA PHE A 297 -9.28 -1.31 3.50
C PHE A 297 -10.37 -0.66 2.66
N GLN A 298 -11.33 0.00 3.28
CA GLN A 298 -12.42 0.69 2.59
C GLN A 298 -11.88 1.83 1.70
N GLU A 299 -10.95 2.63 2.22
CA GLU A 299 -10.35 3.78 1.51
C GLU A 299 -9.50 3.37 0.29
N GLU A 300 -9.02 2.14 0.27
CA GLU A 300 -8.33 1.52 -0.87
C GLU A 300 -9.27 0.79 -1.85
N GLY A 301 -10.59 0.94 -1.70
CA GLY A 301 -11.59 0.37 -2.60
C GLY A 301 -11.84 -1.12 -2.41
N MET A 302 -11.46 -1.71 -1.26
CA MET A 302 -11.59 -3.16 -1.04
C MET A 302 -13.03 -3.66 -1.03
N ILE A 303 -13.99 -2.86 -0.56
CA ILE A 303 -15.41 -3.22 -0.62
C ILE A 303 -15.83 -3.43 -2.07
N ASN A 304 -15.52 -2.48 -2.95
CA ASN A 304 -15.85 -2.58 -4.37
C ASN A 304 -15.17 -3.78 -5.04
N LEU A 305 -13.92 -4.06 -4.67
CA LEU A 305 -13.18 -5.21 -5.20
C LEU A 305 -13.81 -6.55 -4.79
N VAL A 306 -14.29 -6.67 -3.55
CA VAL A 306 -15.03 -7.86 -3.06
C VAL A 306 -16.35 -8.01 -3.80
N LEU A 307 -17.12 -6.91 -3.97
CA LEU A 307 -18.37 -6.91 -4.74
C LEU A 307 -18.15 -7.35 -6.19
N GLU A 308 -17.07 -6.90 -6.80
CA GLU A 308 -16.71 -7.30 -8.16
C GLU A 308 -16.36 -8.79 -8.26
N CYS A 309 -15.64 -9.36 -7.30
CA CYS A 309 -15.40 -10.81 -7.23
C CYS A 309 -16.72 -11.60 -7.13
N ILE A 310 -17.65 -11.15 -6.28
CA ILE A 310 -18.97 -11.75 -6.11
C ILE A 310 -19.76 -11.70 -7.44
N ASP A 311 -19.75 -10.57 -8.13
CA ASP A 311 -20.44 -10.41 -9.41
C ASP A 311 -19.91 -11.36 -10.47
N ARG A 312 -18.58 -11.51 -10.58
CA ARG A 312 -17.97 -12.43 -11.56
C ARG A 312 -18.30 -13.89 -11.26
N LEU A 313 -18.35 -14.27 -9.99
CA LEU A 313 -18.71 -15.64 -9.59
C LEU A 313 -20.21 -15.92 -9.76
N ASN A 314 -21.08 -14.94 -9.55
CA ASN A 314 -22.54 -15.08 -9.69
C ASN A 314 -23.03 -15.20 -11.15
N VAL A 315 -22.15 -15.02 -12.12
CA VAL A 315 -22.46 -15.37 -13.52
C VAL A 315 -22.72 -16.86 -13.68
N TYR A 316 -22.11 -17.70 -12.84
CA TYR A 316 -22.27 -19.14 -12.83
C TYR A 316 -23.44 -19.53 -11.94
N SER A 317 -24.38 -20.30 -12.48
CA SER A 317 -25.62 -20.68 -11.79
C SER A 317 -25.41 -21.78 -10.72
N SER A 318 -24.32 -22.52 -10.80
CA SER A 318 -23.99 -23.64 -9.89
C SER A 318 -22.52 -24.00 -9.90
N ALA A 319 -22.10 -24.76 -8.89
CA ALA A 319 -20.76 -25.34 -8.82
C ALA A 319 -20.43 -26.21 -10.05
N ALA A 320 -21.41 -26.98 -10.55
CA ALA A 320 -21.24 -27.80 -11.76
C ALA A 320 -21.00 -26.93 -13.00
N HIS A 321 -21.77 -25.86 -13.17
CA HIS A 321 -21.56 -24.92 -14.29
C HIS A 321 -20.19 -24.24 -14.22
N PHE A 322 -19.71 -23.91 -13.02
CA PHE A 322 -18.37 -23.35 -12.85
C PHE A 322 -17.29 -24.41 -13.10
N ALA A 323 -17.49 -25.65 -12.64
CA ALA A 323 -16.58 -26.77 -12.92
C ALA A 323 -16.40 -27.05 -14.41
N ASP A 324 -17.47 -26.96 -15.19
CA ASP A 324 -17.44 -27.16 -16.65
C ASP A 324 -16.53 -26.16 -17.39
N VAL A 325 -16.37 -24.96 -16.81
CA VAL A 325 -15.60 -23.88 -17.43
C VAL A 325 -14.20 -23.73 -16.81
N ALA A 326 -14.10 -23.86 -15.50
CA ALA A 326 -12.89 -23.57 -14.72
C ALA A 326 -12.17 -24.82 -14.19
N GLY A 327 -12.75 -26.01 -14.37
CA GLY A 327 -12.24 -27.28 -13.88
C GLY A 327 -12.84 -27.71 -12.53
N LYS A 328 -12.66 -29.00 -12.22
CA LYS A 328 -13.30 -29.65 -11.08
C LYS A 328 -12.93 -28.99 -9.73
N GLU A 329 -11.67 -28.72 -9.52
CA GLU A 329 -11.16 -28.07 -8.30
C GLU A 329 -11.82 -26.69 -8.05
N ALA A 330 -11.92 -25.88 -9.10
CA ALA A 330 -12.60 -24.59 -9.04
C ALA A 330 -14.08 -24.75 -8.71
N GLY A 331 -14.76 -25.73 -9.31
CA GLY A 331 -16.15 -26.03 -9.03
C GLY A 331 -16.40 -26.43 -7.57
N GLU A 332 -15.55 -27.29 -7.01
CA GLU A 332 -15.64 -27.71 -5.60
C GLU A 332 -15.46 -26.50 -4.65
N ALA A 333 -14.59 -25.57 -4.97
CA ALA A 333 -14.32 -24.37 -4.16
C ALA A 333 -15.34 -23.22 -4.38
N TRP A 334 -16.14 -23.23 -5.46
CA TRP A 334 -17.00 -22.11 -5.85
C TRP A 334 -17.93 -21.62 -4.75
N LYS A 335 -18.65 -22.53 -4.09
CA LYS A 335 -19.58 -22.17 -3.02
C LYS A 335 -18.86 -21.65 -1.78
N SER A 336 -17.75 -22.25 -1.42
CA SER A 336 -16.93 -21.86 -0.27
C SER A 336 -16.34 -20.46 -0.48
N ILE A 337 -15.77 -20.18 -1.66
CA ILE A 337 -15.22 -18.86 -2.00
C ILE A 337 -16.31 -17.79 -1.97
N LEU A 338 -17.48 -18.07 -2.56
CA LEU A 338 -18.59 -17.12 -2.58
C LEU A 338 -19.08 -16.80 -1.17
N ASN A 339 -19.25 -17.81 -0.30
CA ASN A 339 -19.62 -17.62 1.09
C ASN A 339 -18.57 -16.80 1.85
N SER A 340 -17.30 -17.10 1.68
CA SER A 340 -16.20 -16.36 2.34
C SER A 340 -16.11 -14.91 1.86
N LEU A 341 -16.45 -14.61 0.59
CA LEU A 341 -16.53 -13.22 0.09
C LEU A 341 -17.66 -12.43 0.80
N TYR A 342 -18.82 -13.02 1.00
CA TYR A 342 -19.90 -12.38 1.77
C TYR A 342 -19.53 -12.20 3.23
N GLU A 343 -18.87 -13.19 3.83
CA GLU A 343 -18.38 -13.11 5.21
C GLU A 343 -17.33 -12.01 5.37
N LEU A 344 -16.40 -11.90 4.42
CA LEU A 344 -15.42 -10.80 4.40
C LEU A 344 -16.11 -9.45 4.24
N LEU A 345 -17.13 -9.33 3.38
CA LEU A 345 -17.90 -8.11 3.20
C LEU A 345 -18.57 -7.70 4.53
N ALA A 346 -19.21 -8.65 5.22
CA ALA A 346 -19.79 -8.41 6.54
C ALA A 346 -18.74 -8.00 7.56
N ALA A 347 -17.55 -8.61 7.56
CA ALA A 347 -16.46 -8.28 8.47
C ALA A 347 -15.90 -6.86 8.22
N LEU A 348 -15.88 -6.39 6.97
CA LEU A 348 -15.44 -5.04 6.62
C LEU A 348 -16.39 -3.93 7.07
N ILE A 349 -17.68 -4.23 7.21
CA ILE A 349 -18.70 -3.22 7.60
C ILE A 349 -19.14 -3.32 9.05
N ARG A 350 -19.03 -4.50 9.67
CA ARG A 350 -19.53 -4.76 11.04
C ARG A 350 -18.96 -3.79 12.05
N GLY A 351 -19.85 -3.09 12.79
CA GLY A 351 -19.48 -2.15 13.85
C GLY A 351 -18.77 -0.87 13.35
N ASN A 352 -18.74 -0.64 12.04
CA ASN A 352 -18.12 0.53 11.42
C ASN A 352 -19.16 1.36 10.66
N ARG A 353 -19.64 2.43 11.28
CA ARG A 353 -20.71 3.29 10.73
C ARG A 353 -20.30 3.92 9.37
N LYS A 354 -19.04 4.30 9.21
CA LYS A 354 -18.52 4.90 7.97
C LYS A 354 -18.64 3.91 6.81
N ASN A 355 -18.17 2.68 7.02
CA ASN A 355 -18.22 1.63 6.01
C ASN A 355 -19.66 1.17 5.71
N CYS A 356 -20.51 1.07 6.75
CA CYS A 356 -21.95 0.79 6.57
C CYS A 356 -22.63 1.86 5.71
N ALA A 357 -22.37 3.14 5.97
CA ALA A 357 -22.97 4.24 5.23
C ALA A 357 -22.57 4.22 3.75
N GLN A 358 -21.30 3.89 3.46
CA GLN A 358 -20.87 3.73 2.07
C GLN A 358 -21.49 2.50 1.42
N PHE A 359 -21.57 1.37 2.13
CA PHE A 359 -22.18 0.16 1.60
C PHE A 359 -23.68 0.29 1.38
N SER A 360 -24.35 1.21 2.08
CA SER A 360 -25.82 1.44 1.90
C SER A 360 -26.19 1.78 0.46
N GLY A 361 -25.31 2.40 -0.31
CA GLY A 361 -25.49 2.61 -1.75
C GLY A 361 -25.50 1.33 -2.61
N SER A 362 -25.07 0.20 -2.05
CA SER A 362 -25.04 -1.12 -2.72
C SER A 362 -26.14 -2.08 -2.21
N LEU A 363 -27.09 -1.61 -1.41
CA LEU A 363 -28.15 -2.47 -0.83
C LEU A 363 -29.05 -3.08 -1.90
N ASP A 364 -29.47 -2.33 -2.91
CA ASP A 364 -30.30 -2.83 -4.01
C ASP A 364 -29.56 -3.93 -4.80
N TRP A 365 -28.26 -3.74 -4.99
CA TRP A 365 -27.38 -4.74 -5.57
C TRP A 365 -27.39 -6.02 -4.74
N LEU A 366 -27.21 -5.92 -3.40
CA LEU A 366 -27.22 -7.06 -2.49
C LEU A 366 -28.57 -7.80 -2.53
N ILE A 367 -29.66 -7.07 -2.40
CA ILE A 367 -31.03 -7.63 -2.43
C ILE A 367 -31.26 -8.44 -3.72
N SER A 368 -30.87 -7.90 -4.86
CA SER A 368 -31.00 -8.58 -6.16
C SER A 368 -30.21 -9.90 -6.27
N ARG A 369 -29.17 -10.08 -5.42
CA ARG A 369 -28.36 -11.31 -5.37
C ARG A 369 -28.88 -12.32 -4.36
N LEU A 370 -29.53 -11.87 -3.28
CA LEU A 370 -30.08 -12.75 -2.24
C LEU A 370 -31.21 -13.65 -2.76
N GLU A 371 -31.99 -13.19 -3.70
CA GLU A 371 -33.06 -13.97 -4.34
C GLU A 371 -32.53 -15.20 -5.09
N ARG A 372 -31.22 -15.23 -5.43
CA ARG A 372 -30.55 -16.33 -6.15
C ARG A 372 -29.79 -17.29 -5.24
N LEU A 373 -29.55 -16.92 -4.00
CA LEU A 373 -28.79 -17.71 -3.04
C LEU A 373 -29.74 -18.50 -2.15
N GLU A 374 -30.01 -19.77 -2.52
CA GLU A 374 -30.63 -20.68 -1.58
C GLU A 374 -29.84 -20.70 -0.27
N ALA A 375 -30.48 -20.27 0.80
CA ALA A 375 -30.11 -20.55 2.21
C ALA A 375 -28.78 -20.00 2.75
N SER A 376 -28.11 -19.06 2.14
CA SER A 376 -27.09 -18.26 2.88
C SER A 376 -27.71 -17.13 3.70
N SER A 377 -28.99 -17.22 3.98
CA SER A 377 -29.79 -16.28 4.76
C SER A 377 -29.39 -16.08 6.22
N GLY A 378 -28.45 -16.86 6.73
CA GLY A 378 -27.86 -16.66 8.06
C GLY A 378 -26.79 -15.57 8.15
N MET A 379 -26.42 -14.92 7.04
CA MET A 379 -25.34 -13.92 7.01
C MET A 379 -25.81 -12.47 7.17
N LEU A 380 -27.11 -12.22 7.20
CA LEU A 380 -27.66 -10.87 7.17
C LEU A 380 -28.26 -10.39 8.48
N PHE A 381 -28.07 -11.16 9.56
CA PHE A 381 -28.54 -10.75 10.89
C PHE A 381 -27.44 -10.67 11.91
#